data_9ef96c6358385bdf985958e2836456ff
#
_entry.id   9ef96c6358385bdf985958e2836456ff
#
_cell.length_a   1.000
_cell.length_b   1.000
_cell.length_c   1.000
_cell.angle_alpha   90.00
_cell.angle_beta   90.00
_cell.angle_gamma   90.00
#
_symmetry.space_group_name_H-M   'P 1'
#
loop_
_entity.id
_entity.type
_entity.pdbx_description
1 polymer ?
#
loop_
_entity_poly.entity_id
_entity_poly.type
_entity_poly.pdbx_seq_one_letter_code
_entity_poly.pdbx_strand_id
1 'polypeptide(L)'
;MFKNQKILQLLIYFFCFSIFSSISQSNEDVPLNNIAVNEIPKPISSLIFEDFSGNEINLNNYHGRHVIINFWATWCAPCKKEMPSLDNLYQDNNFKNLQIFAVNMEQPSTLKTKKFFTDLNIQKLEIFFDPNLNFVKRFKLRGMPTTVLINKKGEEFARIIGETNFQNKKFVKWLSKYD
;
A
#
# COMPACT_ATOMS: atom_id res chain seq x y z
N MET A 1 14.51 -17.71 -60.68
CA MET A 1 13.35 -17.81 -59.74
C MET A 1 13.76 -17.93 -58.27
N PHE A 2 15.03 -18.00 -57.89
CA PHE A 2 15.50 -18.21 -56.48
C PHE A 2 15.98 -16.95 -55.75
N LYS A 3 16.06 -15.80 -56.42
CA LYS A 3 16.59 -14.57 -55.80
C LYS A 3 15.56 -13.85 -54.89
N ASN A 4 14.27 -14.01 -55.18
CA ASN A 4 13.20 -13.34 -54.43
C ASN A 4 12.84 -14.04 -53.11
N GLN A 5 13.11 -15.33 -52.94
CA GLN A 5 12.83 -16.05 -51.71
C GLN A 5 13.76 -15.66 -50.57
N LYS A 6 15.05 -15.38 -50.86
CA LYS A 6 16.01 -14.93 -49.82
C LYS A 6 15.70 -13.52 -49.32
N ILE A 7 15.20 -12.64 -50.21
CA ILE A 7 14.83 -11.27 -49.82
C ILE A 7 13.56 -11.31 -48.96
N LEU A 8 12.59 -12.16 -49.27
CA LEU A 8 11.37 -12.31 -48.47
C LEU A 8 11.67 -12.89 -47.06
N GLN A 9 12.59 -13.86 -46.93
CA GLN A 9 13.03 -14.39 -45.66
C GLN A 9 13.78 -13.34 -44.80
N LEU A 10 14.62 -12.51 -45.41
CA LEU A 10 15.32 -11.41 -44.76
C LEU A 10 14.35 -10.35 -44.23
N LEU A 11 13.30 -10.03 -45.00
CA LEU A 11 12.27 -9.06 -44.56
C LEU A 11 11.41 -9.61 -43.40
N ILE A 12 11.11 -10.89 -43.40
CA ILE A 12 10.38 -11.54 -42.30
C ILE A 12 11.24 -11.56 -41.00
N TYR A 13 12.55 -11.84 -41.13
CA TYR A 13 13.48 -11.78 -39.98
C TYR A 13 13.63 -10.35 -39.43
N PHE A 14 13.66 -9.35 -40.32
CA PHE A 14 13.77 -7.95 -39.88
C PHE A 14 12.46 -7.46 -39.27
N PHE A 15 11.32 -7.92 -39.72
CA PHE A 15 10.00 -7.56 -39.17
C PHE A 15 9.73 -8.27 -37.82
N CYS A 16 10.17 -9.52 -37.64
CA CYS A 16 10.09 -10.20 -36.35
C CYS A 16 11.04 -9.60 -35.32
N PHE A 17 12.20 -9.10 -35.72
CA PHE A 17 13.15 -8.48 -34.80
C PHE A 17 12.71 -7.09 -34.32
N SER A 18 11.93 -6.36 -35.11
CA SER A 18 11.39 -5.04 -34.74
C SER A 18 10.20 -5.10 -33.78
N ILE A 19 9.54 -6.26 -33.65
CA ILE A 19 8.40 -6.42 -32.70
C ILE A 19 8.89 -6.81 -31.29
N PHE A 20 10.15 -7.27 -31.15
CA PHE A 20 10.71 -7.70 -29.87
C PHE A 20 11.39 -6.60 -29.07
N SER A 21 11.42 -5.37 -29.56
CA SER A 21 12.08 -4.25 -28.91
C SER A 21 11.06 -3.21 -28.44
N SER A 22 10.19 -3.52 -27.51
CA SER A 22 9.50 -2.50 -26.72
C SER A 22 8.69 -3.09 -25.56
N ILE A 23 9.27 -4.02 -24.80
CA ILE A 23 8.89 -4.16 -23.41
C ILE A 23 10.08 -3.68 -22.58
N SER A 24 10.38 -2.41 -22.73
CA SER A 24 11.09 -1.68 -21.70
C SER A 24 10.07 -1.46 -20.59
N GLN A 25 9.98 -2.43 -19.71
CA GLN A 25 9.31 -2.26 -18.43
C GLN A 25 10.11 -1.19 -17.72
N SER A 26 9.60 0.05 -17.74
CA SER A 26 10.11 1.12 -16.90
C SER A 26 10.05 0.58 -15.47
N ASN A 27 11.19 0.21 -14.89
CA ASN A 27 11.36 0.18 -13.44
C ASN A 27 11.04 1.62 -13.00
N GLU A 28 9.77 1.90 -12.71
CA GLU A 28 9.41 3.15 -12.07
C GLU A 28 10.23 3.20 -10.79
N ASP A 29 11.07 4.22 -10.67
CA ASP A 29 11.91 4.43 -9.49
C ASP A 29 11.03 4.35 -8.24
N VAL A 30 11.16 3.25 -7.51
CA VAL A 30 10.47 3.06 -6.25
C VAL A 30 10.98 4.14 -5.32
N PRO A 31 10.10 5.03 -4.80
CA PRO A 31 10.55 6.28 -4.18
C PRO A 31 11.27 6.11 -2.85
N LEU A 32 11.16 4.91 -2.24
CA LEU A 32 11.74 4.60 -0.95
C LEU A 32 12.34 3.18 -0.96
N ASN A 33 13.49 3.01 -0.31
CA ASN A 33 14.22 1.74 -0.27
C ASN A 33 13.50 0.63 0.51
N ASN A 34 12.51 0.98 1.34
CA ASN A 34 11.73 0.06 2.16
C ASN A 34 10.35 -0.29 1.58
N ILE A 35 10.08 0.10 0.32
CA ILE A 35 8.87 -0.31 -0.42
C ILE A 35 9.18 -1.56 -1.23
N ALA A 36 8.39 -2.61 -1.02
CA ALA A 36 8.33 -3.78 -1.88
C ALA A 36 7.07 -3.68 -2.76
N VAL A 37 7.25 -3.51 -4.07
CA VAL A 37 6.16 -3.48 -5.05
C VAL A 37 5.94 -4.89 -5.57
N ASN A 38 4.69 -5.34 -5.63
CA ASN A 38 4.34 -6.62 -6.23
C ASN A 38 4.26 -6.47 -7.75
N GLU A 39 5.03 -7.26 -8.51
CA GLU A 39 4.93 -7.30 -9.98
C GLU A 39 3.51 -7.62 -10.44
N ILE A 40 2.84 -8.53 -9.74
CA ILE A 40 1.43 -8.86 -9.93
C ILE A 40 0.71 -8.57 -8.61
N PRO A 41 -0.25 -7.63 -8.58
CA PRO A 41 -1.04 -7.35 -7.39
C PRO A 41 -1.75 -8.61 -6.88
N LYS A 42 -1.82 -8.77 -5.55
CA LYS A 42 -2.36 -9.97 -4.90
C LYS A 42 -3.75 -9.71 -4.35
N PRO A 43 -4.77 -10.40 -4.80
CA PRO A 43 -6.13 -10.24 -4.26
C PRO A 43 -6.15 -10.48 -2.75
N ILE A 44 -6.85 -9.62 -2.02
CA ILE A 44 -7.07 -9.76 -0.59
C ILE A 44 -8.49 -10.30 -0.42
N SER A 45 -8.59 -11.50 0.18
CA SER A 45 -9.90 -12.02 0.63
C SER A 45 -10.49 -11.10 1.69
N SER A 46 -11.79 -11.18 1.88
CA SER A 46 -12.51 -10.44 2.92
C SER A 46 -11.78 -10.52 4.26
N LEU A 47 -11.56 -9.36 4.87
CA LEU A 47 -11.01 -9.21 6.21
C LEU A 47 -11.96 -8.37 7.03
N ILE A 48 -12.24 -8.85 8.24
CA ILE A 48 -13.07 -8.16 9.21
C ILE A 48 -12.18 -7.77 10.39
N PHE A 49 -12.31 -6.54 10.81
CA PHE A 49 -11.62 -5.92 11.93
C PHE A 49 -12.56 -4.93 12.61
N GLU A 50 -12.16 -4.26 13.66
CA GLU A 50 -13.06 -3.43 14.46
C GLU A 50 -12.60 -1.97 14.48
N ASP A 51 -13.57 -1.06 14.49
CA ASP A 51 -13.32 0.34 14.80
C ASP A 51 -13.11 0.54 16.32
N PHE A 52 -12.86 1.79 16.71
CA PHE A 52 -12.65 2.16 18.11
C PHE A 52 -13.87 1.86 19.02
N SER A 53 -15.07 1.79 18.48
CA SER A 53 -16.31 1.52 19.20
C SER A 53 -16.67 0.03 19.23
N GLY A 54 -15.87 -0.83 18.57
CA GLY A 54 -16.11 -2.27 18.46
C GLY A 54 -17.08 -2.65 17.32
N ASN A 55 -17.35 -1.72 16.38
CA ASN A 55 -18.14 -2.06 15.21
C ASN A 55 -17.27 -2.78 14.18
N GLU A 56 -17.84 -3.81 13.57
CA GLU A 56 -17.15 -4.56 12.51
C GLU A 56 -16.97 -3.73 11.24
N ILE A 57 -15.75 -3.72 10.73
CA ILE A 57 -15.39 -3.14 9.44
C ILE A 57 -15.01 -4.29 8.50
N ASN A 58 -15.69 -4.35 7.36
CA ASN A 58 -15.36 -5.30 6.30
C ASN A 58 -14.57 -4.58 5.20
N LEU A 59 -13.33 -5.04 4.95
CA LEU A 59 -12.45 -4.43 3.95
C LEU A 59 -13.07 -4.43 2.54
N ASN A 60 -13.91 -5.41 2.19
CA ASN A 60 -14.55 -5.47 0.88
C ASN A 60 -15.49 -4.28 0.59
N ASN A 61 -15.98 -3.59 1.63
CA ASN A 61 -16.82 -2.41 1.45
C ASN A 61 -16.05 -1.19 0.92
N TYR A 62 -14.72 -1.31 0.79
CA TYR A 62 -13.84 -0.25 0.33
C TYR A 62 -13.28 -0.48 -1.09
N HIS A 63 -13.83 -1.44 -1.84
CA HIS A 63 -13.55 -1.55 -3.26
C HIS A 63 -13.90 -0.23 -3.98
N GLY A 64 -13.10 0.15 -4.96
CA GLY A 64 -13.20 1.44 -5.63
C GLY A 64 -12.39 2.55 -4.96
N ARG A 65 -11.81 2.30 -3.78
CA ARG A 65 -10.90 3.21 -3.08
C ARG A 65 -9.47 2.65 -3.07
N HIS A 66 -8.49 3.54 -3.01
CA HIS A 66 -7.17 3.17 -2.53
C HIS A 66 -7.21 3.01 -1.02
N VAL A 67 -6.67 1.90 -0.54
CA VAL A 67 -6.63 1.64 0.91
C VAL A 67 -5.18 1.51 1.37
N ILE A 68 -4.87 2.20 2.45
CA ILE A 68 -3.63 2.02 3.21
C ILE A 68 -4.00 1.37 4.54
N ILE A 69 -3.39 0.23 4.85
CA ILE A 69 -3.48 -0.37 6.17
C ILE A 69 -2.11 -0.25 6.83
N ASN A 70 -2.05 0.55 7.89
CA ASN A 70 -0.84 0.73 8.69
C ASN A 70 -0.96 -0.03 10.01
N PHE A 71 -0.04 -0.95 10.26
CA PHE A 71 0.02 -1.76 11.48
C PHE A 71 0.98 -1.15 12.48
N TRP A 72 0.48 -0.83 13.66
CA TRP A 72 1.22 -0.09 14.68
C TRP A 72 0.92 -0.57 16.11
N ALA A 73 1.72 -0.10 17.08
CA ALA A 73 1.49 -0.32 18.52
C ALA A 73 1.96 0.89 19.34
N THR A 74 1.41 1.05 20.53
CA THR A 74 1.73 2.19 21.41
C THR A 74 3.18 2.22 21.90
N TRP A 75 3.81 1.08 22.01
CA TRP A 75 5.22 0.92 22.41
C TRP A 75 6.21 0.99 21.23
N CYS A 76 5.73 1.03 19.99
CA CYS A 76 6.55 1.04 18.79
C CYS A 76 7.12 2.43 18.51
N ALA A 77 8.40 2.65 18.83
CA ALA A 77 9.05 3.95 18.64
C ALA A 77 9.08 4.44 17.18
N PRO A 78 9.40 3.60 16.16
CA PRO A 78 9.32 4.04 14.76
C PRO A 78 7.89 4.35 14.31
N CYS A 79 6.86 3.67 14.85
CA CYS A 79 5.46 4.00 14.56
C CYS A 79 5.11 5.42 15.04
N LYS A 80 5.62 5.83 16.22
CA LYS A 80 5.43 7.19 16.75
C LYS A 80 5.97 8.26 15.80
N LYS A 81 7.08 7.98 15.13
CA LYS A 81 7.70 8.94 14.21
C LYS A 81 6.91 9.10 12.91
N GLU A 82 6.38 8.02 12.37
CA GLU A 82 5.68 8.07 11.08
C GLU A 82 4.23 8.54 11.16
N MET A 83 3.54 8.27 12.27
CA MET A 83 2.09 8.48 12.42
C MET A 83 1.64 9.90 12.09
N PRO A 84 2.33 11.00 12.50
CA PRO A 84 1.93 12.35 12.12
C PRO A 84 2.01 12.59 10.61
N SER A 85 2.96 11.98 9.91
CA SER A 85 3.06 12.09 8.45
C SER A 85 1.95 11.32 7.73
N LEU A 86 1.50 10.20 8.31
CA LEU A 86 0.37 9.43 7.82
C LEU A 86 -0.95 10.19 8.01
N ASP A 87 -1.13 10.85 9.16
CA ASP A 87 -2.28 11.72 9.42
C ASP A 87 -2.37 12.86 8.41
N ASN A 88 -1.24 13.49 8.11
CA ASN A 88 -1.16 14.55 7.10
C ASN A 88 -1.43 14.02 5.67
N LEU A 89 -1.00 12.80 5.33
CA LEU A 89 -1.31 12.18 4.04
C LEU A 89 -2.83 11.99 3.88
N TYR A 90 -3.53 11.63 4.95
CA TYR A 90 -4.99 11.43 4.91
C TYR A 90 -5.76 12.74 4.64
N GLN A 91 -5.14 13.88 4.88
CA GLN A 91 -5.68 15.22 4.61
C GLN A 91 -5.22 15.78 3.26
N ASP A 92 -4.35 15.08 2.54
CA ASP A 92 -3.76 15.58 1.29
C ASP A 92 -4.80 15.58 0.16
N ASN A 93 -5.09 16.77 -0.37
CA ASN A 93 -6.06 16.99 -1.45
C ASN A 93 -5.69 16.30 -2.78
N ASN A 94 -4.47 15.76 -2.90
CA ASN A 94 -4.07 14.96 -4.06
C ASN A 94 -4.78 13.60 -4.10
N PHE A 95 -5.38 13.15 -2.99
CA PHE A 95 -6.06 11.86 -2.90
C PHE A 95 -7.56 12.04 -2.61
N LYS A 96 -8.37 11.79 -3.63
CA LYS A 96 -9.84 11.95 -3.52
C LYS A 96 -10.54 10.69 -2.97
N ASN A 97 -9.95 9.54 -3.17
CA ASN A 97 -10.53 8.23 -2.85
C ASN A 97 -9.61 7.38 -1.98
N LEU A 98 -8.81 8.02 -1.11
CA LEU A 98 -7.94 7.33 -0.18
C LEU A 98 -8.69 7.00 1.11
N GLN A 99 -8.54 5.77 1.59
CA GLN A 99 -8.94 5.34 2.93
C GLN A 99 -7.69 4.85 3.68
N ILE A 100 -7.53 5.29 4.92
CA ILE A 100 -6.43 4.84 5.78
C ILE A 100 -7.01 4.14 7.02
N PHE A 101 -6.52 2.94 7.30
CA PHE A 101 -6.81 2.19 8.50
C PHE A 101 -5.54 2.09 9.34
N ALA A 102 -5.50 2.84 10.46
CA ALA A 102 -4.43 2.72 11.44
C ALA A 102 -4.79 1.61 12.44
N VAL A 103 -4.36 0.37 12.15
CA VAL A 103 -4.74 -0.82 12.93
C VAL A 103 -3.74 -1.04 14.05
N ASN A 104 -4.22 -0.89 15.27
CA ASN A 104 -3.44 -1.20 16.47
C ASN A 104 -3.38 -2.71 16.69
N MET A 105 -2.16 -3.23 16.85
CA MET A 105 -1.90 -4.67 16.99
C MET A 105 -1.83 -5.15 18.44
N GLU A 106 -2.16 -4.28 19.40
CA GLU A 106 -2.28 -4.64 20.81
C GLU A 106 -3.72 -5.07 21.13
N GLN A 107 -3.91 -5.68 22.30
CA GLN A 107 -5.25 -5.87 22.83
C GLN A 107 -5.97 -4.51 22.93
N PRO A 108 -7.25 -4.41 22.56
CA PRO A 108 -7.98 -3.15 22.57
C PRO A 108 -7.87 -2.45 23.93
N SER A 109 -7.30 -1.24 23.91
CA SER A 109 -7.15 -0.40 25.09
C SER A 109 -7.41 1.04 24.72
N THR A 110 -8.63 1.49 24.95
CA THR A 110 -9.09 2.82 24.55
C THR A 110 -8.29 3.94 25.22
N LEU A 111 -7.87 3.76 26.46
CA LEU A 111 -7.08 4.77 27.19
C LEU A 111 -5.67 4.94 26.59
N LYS A 112 -4.97 3.83 26.37
CA LYS A 112 -3.60 3.87 25.83
C LYS A 112 -3.57 4.43 24.39
N THR A 113 -4.49 3.97 23.55
CA THR A 113 -4.56 4.39 22.14
C THR A 113 -4.99 5.85 22.01
N LYS A 114 -5.96 6.32 22.81
CA LYS A 114 -6.33 7.75 22.85
C LYS A 114 -5.15 8.61 23.28
N LYS A 115 -4.45 8.22 24.38
CA LYS A 115 -3.28 8.96 24.82
C LYS A 115 -2.20 9.04 23.73
N PHE A 116 -1.93 7.94 23.03
CA PHE A 116 -0.96 7.90 21.93
C PHE A 116 -1.32 8.91 20.84
N PHE A 117 -2.59 8.95 20.39
CA PHE A 117 -3.05 9.88 19.37
C PHE A 117 -3.00 11.33 19.85
N THR A 118 -3.38 11.58 21.11
CA THR A 118 -3.30 12.93 21.71
C THR A 118 -1.85 13.42 21.83
N ASP A 119 -0.94 12.57 22.33
CA ASP A 119 0.47 12.90 22.48
C ASP A 119 1.16 13.24 21.14
N LEU A 120 0.69 12.64 20.05
CA LEU A 120 1.20 12.87 18.68
C LEU A 120 0.40 13.90 17.89
N ASN A 121 -0.62 14.52 18.50
CA ASN A 121 -1.51 15.48 17.86
C ASN A 121 -2.15 14.95 16.56
N ILE A 122 -2.56 13.68 16.54
CA ILE A 122 -3.24 13.06 15.41
C ILE A 122 -4.68 13.58 15.34
N GLN A 123 -5.11 14.06 14.17
CA GLN A 123 -6.38 14.80 14.00
C GLN A 123 -7.41 14.06 13.14
N LYS A 124 -6.99 13.28 12.18
CA LYS A 124 -7.85 12.69 11.13
C LYS A 124 -7.84 11.19 11.07
N LEU A 125 -6.74 10.56 11.47
CA LEU A 125 -6.70 9.11 11.53
C LEU A 125 -7.64 8.60 12.61
N GLU A 126 -8.32 7.52 12.31
CA GLU A 126 -9.13 6.75 13.24
C GLU A 126 -8.36 5.52 13.71
N ILE A 127 -8.71 5.02 14.89
CA ILE A 127 -8.09 3.85 15.48
C ILE A 127 -8.92 2.62 15.17
N PHE A 128 -8.25 1.57 14.69
CA PHE A 128 -8.84 0.26 14.44
C PHE A 128 -8.09 -0.82 15.20
N PHE A 129 -8.73 -1.96 15.41
CA PHE A 129 -8.19 -3.10 16.12
C PHE A 129 -8.40 -4.41 15.34
N ASP A 130 -7.50 -5.37 15.51
CA ASP A 130 -7.63 -6.73 15.00
C ASP A 130 -7.56 -7.73 16.17
N PRO A 131 -8.63 -7.84 16.99
CA PRO A 131 -8.62 -8.66 18.20
C PRO A 131 -8.38 -10.14 17.91
N ASN A 132 -8.72 -10.61 16.72
CA ASN A 132 -8.55 -12.00 16.29
C ASN A 132 -7.22 -12.28 15.58
N LEU A 133 -6.35 -11.27 15.44
CA LEU A 133 -5.07 -11.33 14.73
C LEU A 133 -5.19 -11.86 13.29
N ASN A 134 -6.30 -11.53 12.62
CA ASN A 134 -6.57 -11.92 11.25
C ASN A 134 -5.56 -11.32 10.27
N PHE A 135 -5.20 -10.05 10.49
CA PHE A 135 -4.21 -9.35 9.68
C PHE A 135 -2.80 -9.93 9.85
N VAL A 136 -2.41 -10.31 11.08
CA VAL A 136 -1.10 -10.93 11.33
C VAL A 136 -0.95 -12.19 10.47
N LYS A 137 -1.97 -13.04 10.48
CA LYS A 137 -1.97 -14.29 9.71
C LYS A 137 -2.02 -14.01 8.21
N ARG A 138 -2.93 -13.13 7.78
CA ARG A 138 -3.17 -12.83 6.37
C ARG A 138 -1.96 -12.19 5.69
N PHE A 139 -1.37 -11.18 6.32
CA PHE A 139 -0.24 -10.43 5.78
C PHE A 139 1.12 -10.98 6.19
N LYS A 140 1.16 -12.03 7.03
CA LYS A 140 2.39 -12.63 7.57
C LYS A 140 3.29 -11.55 8.17
N LEU A 141 2.71 -10.71 9.02
CA LEU A 141 3.41 -9.57 9.62
C LEU A 141 4.59 -10.07 10.47
N ARG A 142 5.76 -9.46 10.27
CA ARG A 142 6.99 -9.82 10.99
C ARG A 142 7.48 -8.73 11.92
N GLY A 143 6.90 -7.55 11.85
CA GLY A 143 7.30 -6.40 12.66
C GLY A 143 6.44 -5.17 12.38
N MET A 144 6.64 -4.14 13.17
CA MET A 144 5.94 -2.86 13.07
C MET A 144 6.93 -1.70 13.01
N PRO A 145 6.59 -0.64 12.28
CA PRO A 145 5.42 -0.53 11.45
C PRO A 145 5.54 -1.38 10.18
N THR A 146 4.41 -1.84 9.69
CA THR A 146 4.26 -2.38 8.34
C THR A 146 3.05 -1.73 7.72
N THR A 147 3.18 -1.27 6.48
CA THR A 147 2.08 -0.63 5.75
C THR A 147 1.78 -1.41 4.47
N VAL A 148 0.52 -1.79 4.28
CA VAL A 148 0.04 -2.47 3.08
C VAL A 148 -0.72 -1.48 2.23
N LEU A 149 -0.39 -1.42 0.92
CA LEU A 149 -1.02 -0.55 -0.06
C LEU A 149 -1.91 -1.39 -0.96
N ILE A 150 -3.18 -1.03 -1.03
CA ILE A 150 -4.23 -1.78 -1.72
C ILE A 150 -4.84 -0.89 -2.81
N ASN A 151 -4.95 -1.43 -4.01
CA ASN A 151 -5.54 -0.73 -5.15
C ASN A 151 -7.08 -0.76 -5.12
N LYS A 152 -7.71 -0.04 -6.04
CA LYS A 152 -9.18 0.05 -6.18
C LYS A 152 -9.89 -1.28 -6.43
N LYS A 153 -9.14 -2.32 -6.84
CA LYS A 153 -9.68 -3.68 -7.04
C LYS A 153 -9.62 -4.54 -5.77
N GLY A 154 -9.10 -4.01 -4.66
CA GLY A 154 -8.91 -4.77 -3.43
C GLY A 154 -7.67 -5.67 -3.46
N GLU A 155 -6.63 -5.31 -4.22
CA GLU A 155 -5.41 -6.10 -4.37
C GLU A 155 -4.23 -5.38 -3.72
N GLU A 156 -3.43 -6.10 -2.93
CA GLU A 156 -2.15 -5.60 -2.42
C GLU A 156 -1.18 -5.41 -3.58
N PHE A 157 -0.83 -4.17 -3.89
CA PHE A 157 0.13 -3.86 -4.94
C PHE A 157 1.53 -3.49 -4.42
N ALA A 158 1.61 -3.03 -3.17
CA ALA A 158 2.90 -2.73 -2.54
C ALA A 158 2.83 -2.85 -1.02
N ARG A 159 4.01 -2.93 -0.39
CA ARG A 159 4.16 -2.97 1.06
C ARG A 159 5.37 -2.15 1.48
N ILE A 160 5.23 -1.39 2.58
CA ILE A 160 6.32 -0.67 3.22
C ILE A 160 6.66 -1.43 4.50
N ILE A 161 7.95 -1.70 4.72
CA ILE A 161 8.44 -2.41 5.90
C ILE A 161 9.32 -1.44 6.70
N GLY A 162 8.93 -1.16 7.95
CA GLY A 162 9.57 -0.15 8.78
C GLY A 162 9.04 1.26 8.56
N GLU A 163 9.56 2.21 9.35
CA GLU A 163 9.08 3.59 9.35
C GLU A 163 9.28 4.29 8.00
N THR A 164 8.34 5.17 7.65
CA THR A 164 8.45 6.02 6.48
C THR A 164 7.88 7.41 6.74
N ASN A 165 8.32 8.38 5.93
CA ASN A 165 7.71 9.69 5.89
C ASN A 165 6.69 9.73 4.75
N PHE A 166 5.40 9.61 5.09
CA PHE A 166 4.30 9.63 4.13
C PHE A 166 4.11 10.98 3.42
N GLN A 167 4.75 12.05 3.90
CA GLN A 167 4.80 13.36 3.23
C GLN A 167 5.99 13.52 2.28
N ASN A 168 6.81 12.47 2.09
CA ASN A 168 7.88 12.51 1.10
C ASN A 168 7.30 12.78 -0.29
N LYS A 169 7.74 13.88 -0.95
CA LYS A 169 7.19 14.32 -2.25
C LYS A 169 7.28 13.25 -3.34
N LYS A 170 8.36 12.44 -3.34
CA LYS A 170 8.51 11.35 -4.31
C LYS A 170 7.48 10.25 -4.04
N PHE A 171 7.26 9.90 -2.76
CA PHE A 171 6.26 8.93 -2.34
C PHE A 171 4.85 9.39 -2.71
N VAL A 172 4.47 10.61 -2.35
CA VAL A 172 3.14 11.19 -2.67
C VAL A 172 2.91 11.18 -4.18
N LYS A 173 3.88 11.65 -4.98
CA LYS A 173 3.81 11.64 -6.44
C LYS A 173 3.71 10.22 -7.01
N TRP A 174 4.42 9.25 -6.43
CA TRP A 174 4.36 7.86 -6.86
C TRP A 174 2.99 7.24 -6.51
N LEU A 175 2.52 7.44 -5.27
CA LEU A 175 1.24 6.90 -4.81
C LEU A 175 0.06 7.49 -5.61
N SER A 176 0.09 8.78 -5.97
CA SER A 176 -0.98 9.44 -6.72
C SER A 176 -1.21 8.86 -8.12
N LYS A 177 -0.26 8.11 -8.68
CA LYS A 177 -0.46 7.41 -9.97
C LYS A 177 -1.44 6.23 -9.86
N TYR A 178 -1.68 5.77 -8.66
CA TYR A 178 -2.60 4.67 -8.39
C TYR A 178 -3.99 5.16 -7.92
N ASP A 179 -4.20 6.49 -7.72
CA ASP A 179 -5.48 7.07 -7.25
C ASP A 179 -6.59 7.19 -8.32
#